data_5bb0078e9b3c4d8694141095b1492b31
#
_entry.id   5bb0078e9b3c4d8694141095b1492b31
#
_cell.length_a   1.000
_cell.length_b   1.000
_cell.length_c   1.000
_cell.angle_alpha   90.00
_cell.angle_beta   90.00
_cell.angle_gamma   90.00
#
_symmetry.space_group_name_H-M   'P 1'
#
loop_
_entity.id
_entity.type
_entity.pdbx_description
1 polymer ?
#
loop_
_entity_poly.entity_id
_entity_poly.type
_entity_poly.pdbx_seq_one_letter_code
_entity_poly.pdbx_strand_id
1 'polypeptide(L)'
;MKLITWNVNGIRARHAQFADLVATEQPDVVCLQEIKASPEQIPELLAPGGYWVYWHGAGGYSGVALLVCHSYFTEQVTFFHPSFDIENRVVAADLGAIRVASVYVPNGGKDYPAKLRFLESLVQWARETAAGGQSLVICGDLNVALEERDVHPKERKPNQIGTRPEERALLNGLIADAGVVDVGRRLDPDNNELFTWWAPWRNLRQRNIGWRIDYVLASAPLAERALTAQSRREFGTSDHAPVVVTFS
;
A
#
# COMPACT_ATOMS: atom_id res chain seq x y z
N MET A 1 -3.56 -10.66 13.24
CA MET A 1 -4.02 -10.07 11.95
C MET A 1 -2.95 -10.25 10.89
N LYS A 2 -3.32 -10.79 9.72
CA LYS A 2 -2.44 -10.85 8.53
C LYS A 2 -2.94 -9.86 7.48
N LEU A 3 -2.10 -8.95 7.05
CA LEU A 3 -2.40 -7.90 6.11
C LEU A 3 -1.51 -8.02 4.87
N ILE A 4 -2.12 -7.84 3.68
CA ILE A 4 -1.40 -7.78 2.42
C ILE A 4 -1.64 -6.41 1.77
N THR A 5 -0.59 -5.79 1.25
CA THR A 5 -0.71 -4.70 0.28
C THR A 5 -0.02 -5.08 -1.03
N TRP A 6 -0.67 -4.79 -2.16
CA TRP A 6 -0.14 -5.12 -3.48
C TRP A 6 -0.62 -4.15 -4.57
N ASN A 7 0.30 -3.43 -5.18
CA ASN A 7 0.03 -2.76 -6.44
C ASN A 7 -0.04 -3.84 -7.54
N VAL A 8 -1.26 -4.15 -7.98
CA VAL A 8 -1.50 -5.25 -8.94
C VAL A 8 -1.24 -4.85 -10.38
N ASN A 9 -1.04 -3.57 -10.66
CA ASN A 9 -0.85 -3.03 -12.02
C ASN A 9 -1.85 -3.60 -13.03
N GLY A 10 -3.15 -3.56 -12.67
CA GLY A 10 -4.28 -4.10 -13.45
C GLY A 10 -4.77 -5.47 -12.96
N ILE A 11 -5.85 -5.44 -12.18
CA ILE A 11 -6.43 -6.63 -11.53
C ILE A 11 -6.93 -7.67 -12.54
N ARG A 12 -7.49 -7.24 -13.67
CA ARG A 12 -8.00 -8.16 -14.71
C ARG A 12 -6.91 -9.06 -15.29
N ALA A 13 -5.68 -8.56 -15.44
CA ALA A 13 -4.55 -9.34 -15.92
C ALA A 13 -3.93 -10.25 -14.84
N ARG A 14 -4.21 -9.99 -13.57
CA ARG A 14 -3.62 -10.70 -12.41
C ARG A 14 -4.67 -11.38 -11.54
N HIS A 15 -5.90 -11.55 -12.02
CA HIS A 15 -6.99 -12.12 -11.22
C HIS A 15 -6.66 -13.53 -10.69
N ALA A 16 -6.07 -14.40 -11.49
CA ALA A 16 -5.70 -15.75 -11.06
C ALA A 16 -4.59 -15.69 -9.98
N GLN A 17 -3.60 -14.80 -10.16
CA GLN A 17 -2.54 -14.60 -9.19
C GLN A 17 -3.07 -14.01 -7.88
N PHE A 18 -4.02 -13.08 -7.96
CA PHE A 18 -4.68 -12.54 -6.78
C PHE A 18 -5.46 -13.61 -6.01
N ALA A 19 -6.22 -14.45 -6.72
CA ALA A 19 -6.94 -15.58 -6.11
C ALA A 19 -5.98 -16.58 -5.44
N ASP A 20 -4.86 -16.91 -6.09
CA ASP A 20 -3.81 -17.77 -5.54
C ASP A 20 -3.16 -17.16 -4.29
N LEU A 21 -2.87 -15.86 -4.31
CA LEU A 21 -2.32 -15.14 -3.16
C LEU A 21 -3.25 -15.21 -1.95
N VAL A 22 -4.55 -14.93 -2.17
CA VAL A 22 -5.56 -14.99 -1.09
C VAL A 22 -5.72 -16.41 -0.56
N ALA A 23 -5.77 -17.41 -1.43
CA ALA A 23 -5.90 -18.81 -1.04
C ALA A 23 -4.68 -19.31 -0.23
N THR A 24 -3.48 -18.90 -0.63
CA THR A 24 -2.23 -19.33 0.01
C THR A 24 -1.97 -18.58 1.32
N GLU A 25 -2.10 -17.27 1.32
CA GLU A 25 -1.76 -16.44 2.49
C GLU A 25 -2.91 -16.33 3.49
N GLN A 26 -4.16 -16.53 3.06
CA GLN A 26 -5.36 -16.40 3.90
C GLN A 26 -5.35 -15.10 4.73
N PRO A 27 -5.24 -13.92 4.09
CA PRO A 27 -5.12 -12.65 4.79
C PRO A 27 -6.44 -12.25 5.46
N ASP A 28 -6.33 -11.54 6.59
CA ASP A 28 -7.47 -10.88 7.23
C ASP A 28 -7.85 -9.59 6.50
N VAL A 29 -6.85 -8.88 5.95
CA VAL A 29 -7.04 -7.61 5.24
C VAL A 29 -6.18 -7.58 3.97
N VAL A 30 -6.77 -7.13 2.86
CA VAL A 30 -6.04 -6.92 1.59
C VAL A 30 -6.26 -5.52 1.07
N CYS A 31 -5.17 -4.81 0.80
CA CYS A 31 -5.11 -3.48 0.19
C CYS A 31 -4.52 -3.59 -1.22
N LEU A 32 -5.30 -3.24 -2.25
CA LEU A 32 -4.82 -3.27 -3.63
C LEU A 32 -4.69 -1.87 -4.20
N GLN A 33 -3.68 -1.67 -5.06
CA GLN A 33 -3.45 -0.43 -5.78
C GLN A 33 -3.34 -0.73 -7.28
N GLU A 34 -3.59 0.27 -8.10
CA GLU A 34 -3.63 0.19 -9.56
C GLU A 34 -4.54 -0.94 -10.08
N ILE A 35 -5.75 -1.07 -9.53
CA ILE A 35 -6.69 -2.08 -10.02
C ILE A 35 -7.07 -1.87 -11.48
N LYS A 36 -7.02 -0.62 -11.99
CA LYS A 36 -7.25 -0.24 -13.41
C LYS A 36 -8.53 -0.82 -13.98
N ALA A 37 -9.58 -0.83 -13.17
CA ALA A 37 -10.89 -1.35 -13.52
C ALA A 37 -11.97 -0.60 -12.74
N SER A 38 -13.16 -0.43 -13.33
CA SER A 38 -14.36 -0.08 -12.59
C SER A 38 -14.97 -1.34 -11.94
N PRO A 39 -15.82 -1.21 -10.91
CA PRO A 39 -16.43 -2.36 -10.25
C PRO A 39 -17.11 -3.35 -11.22
N GLU A 40 -17.78 -2.83 -12.27
CA GLU A 40 -18.49 -3.63 -13.26
C GLU A 40 -17.56 -4.43 -14.19
N GLN A 41 -16.29 -4.03 -14.26
CA GLN A 41 -15.27 -4.71 -15.06
C GLN A 41 -14.53 -5.81 -14.28
N ILE A 42 -14.81 -5.92 -12.98
CA ILE A 42 -14.18 -6.91 -12.11
C ILE A 42 -15.06 -8.15 -12.09
N PRO A 43 -14.55 -9.33 -12.50
CA PRO A 43 -15.33 -10.56 -12.45
C PRO A 43 -15.84 -10.87 -11.03
N GLU A 44 -17.08 -11.31 -10.89
CA GLU A 44 -17.66 -11.72 -9.59
C GLU A 44 -16.80 -12.75 -8.84
N LEU A 45 -16.10 -13.61 -9.58
CA LEU A 45 -15.14 -14.58 -9.05
C LEU A 45 -13.95 -13.95 -8.29
N LEU A 46 -13.73 -12.63 -8.42
CA LEU A 46 -12.68 -11.92 -7.70
C LEU A 46 -13.12 -11.36 -6.34
N ALA A 47 -14.40 -11.48 -5.98
CA ALA A 47 -14.81 -11.33 -4.60
C ALA A 47 -14.58 -12.69 -3.92
N PRO A 48 -13.43 -12.91 -3.22
CA PRO A 48 -13.22 -14.18 -2.54
C PRO A 48 -14.36 -14.34 -1.54
N GLY A 49 -15.04 -15.49 -1.60
CA GLY A 49 -16.09 -15.80 -0.61
C GLY A 49 -15.52 -15.63 0.80
N GLY A 50 -16.26 -14.96 1.68
CA GLY A 50 -15.81 -14.69 3.04
C GLY A 50 -15.10 -13.35 3.26
N TYR A 51 -15.20 -12.42 2.32
CA TYR A 51 -14.69 -11.06 2.47
C TYR A 51 -15.76 -10.00 2.22
N TRP A 52 -15.74 -8.94 3.03
CA TRP A 52 -16.30 -7.65 2.70
C TRP A 52 -15.35 -6.98 1.70
N VAL A 53 -15.87 -6.51 0.57
CA VAL A 53 -15.02 -5.98 -0.52
C VAL A 53 -15.51 -4.63 -0.98
N TYR A 54 -14.59 -3.70 -1.17
CA TYR A 54 -14.86 -2.43 -1.83
C TYR A 54 -13.84 -2.16 -2.94
N TRP A 55 -14.34 -2.13 -4.18
CA TRP A 55 -13.58 -1.76 -5.37
C TRP A 55 -13.81 -0.28 -5.66
N HIS A 56 -12.75 0.52 -5.60
CA HIS A 56 -12.80 1.95 -5.83
C HIS A 56 -11.97 2.31 -7.07
N GLY A 57 -12.62 2.33 -8.24
CA GLY A 57 -11.98 2.59 -9.54
C GLY A 57 -13.00 3.01 -10.59
N ALA A 58 -12.53 3.73 -11.61
CA ALA A 58 -13.34 4.27 -12.70
C ALA A 58 -12.89 3.79 -14.10
N GLY A 59 -12.11 2.70 -14.18
CA GLY A 59 -11.64 2.15 -15.45
C GLY A 59 -10.12 2.04 -15.55
N GLY A 60 -9.54 2.16 -16.74
CA GLY A 60 -8.17 1.77 -17.09
C GLY A 60 -7.01 2.54 -16.42
N TYR A 61 -7.27 3.42 -15.46
CA TYR A 61 -6.28 4.23 -14.77
C TYR A 61 -6.52 4.23 -13.26
N SER A 62 -5.42 4.22 -12.46
CA SER A 62 -5.51 4.24 -11.00
C SER A 62 -6.41 3.14 -10.40
N GLY A 63 -7.13 3.46 -9.35
CA GLY A 63 -8.05 2.59 -8.62
C GLY A 63 -7.38 1.81 -7.50
N VAL A 64 -8.09 1.72 -6.37
CA VAL A 64 -7.67 0.95 -5.19
C VAL A 64 -8.78 -0.01 -4.76
N ALA A 65 -8.45 -0.99 -3.93
CA ALA A 65 -9.45 -1.82 -3.29
C ALA A 65 -9.05 -2.14 -1.84
N LEU A 66 -10.06 -2.46 -1.05
CA LEU A 66 -9.90 -2.93 0.32
C LEU A 66 -10.84 -4.12 0.55
N LEU A 67 -10.26 -5.20 1.05
CA LEU A 67 -10.98 -6.42 1.39
C LEU A 67 -10.73 -6.75 2.86
N VAL A 68 -11.76 -7.16 3.58
CA VAL A 68 -11.71 -7.53 5.00
C VAL A 68 -12.38 -8.87 5.19
N CYS A 69 -11.67 -9.83 5.78
CA CYS A 69 -12.19 -11.18 6.00
C CYS A 69 -13.31 -11.20 7.05
N HIS A 70 -14.42 -11.90 6.75
CA HIS A 70 -15.56 -12.05 7.67
C HIS A 70 -15.17 -12.73 8.99
N SER A 71 -14.19 -13.65 8.96
CA SER A 71 -13.73 -14.33 10.17
C SER A 71 -12.88 -13.45 11.07
N TYR A 72 -12.27 -12.40 10.52
CA TYR A 72 -11.49 -11.41 11.27
C TYR A 72 -12.39 -10.30 11.83
N PHE A 73 -13.35 -9.82 11.02
CA PHE A 73 -14.28 -8.77 11.41
C PHE A 73 -15.69 -9.19 10.99
N THR A 74 -16.51 -9.55 11.98
CA THR A 74 -17.82 -10.16 11.77
C THR A 74 -18.96 -9.15 11.52
N GLU A 75 -18.75 -7.89 11.89
CA GLU A 75 -19.72 -6.82 11.64
C GLU A 75 -19.60 -6.33 10.20
N GLN A 76 -20.69 -5.77 9.65
CA GLN A 76 -20.65 -5.20 8.32
C GLN A 76 -19.66 -4.04 8.26
N VAL A 77 -18.65 -4.14 7.40
CA VAL A 77 -17.64 -3.11 7.21
C VAL A 77 -18.22 -1.93 6.45
N THR A 78 -18.02 -0.73 6.99
CA THR A 78 -18.31 0.52 6.28
C THR A 78 -17.02 1.02 5.65
N PHE A 79 -17.01 1.02 4.32
CA PHE A 79 -15.91 1.60 3.53
C PHE A 79 -16.20 3.07 3.22
N PHE A 80 -15.15 3.88 3.18
CA PHE A 80 -15.24 5.28 2.82
C PHE A 80 -13.96 5.77 2.13
N HIS A 81 -14.05 6.93 1.50
CA HIS A 81 -12.89 7.64 0.99
C HIS A 81 -12.82 9.04 1.62
N PRO A 82 -11.62 9.49 1.99
CA PRO A 82 -11.46 10.84 2.53
C PRO A 82 -11.76 11.90 1.47
N SER A 83 -12.11 13.11 1.89
CA SER A 83 -12.52 14.19 0.98
C SER A 83 -11.43 14.63 0.00
N PHE A 84 -10.15 14.33 0.28
CA PHE A 84 -9.04 14.64 -0.61
C PHE A 84 -8.80 13.55 -1.66
N ASP A 85 -9.54 12.43 -1.61
CA ASP A 85 -9.39 11.38 -2.60
C ASP A 85 -9.67 11.91 -4.01
N ILE A 86 -8.69 11.79 -4.86
CA ILE A 86 -8.76 12.12 -6.28
C ILE A 86 -8.38 10.90 -7.11
N GLU A 87 -9.02 10.71 -8.24
CA GLU A 87 -8.71 9.63 -9.18
C GLU A 87 -8.79 8.22 -8.54
N ASN A 88 -9.65 8.02 -7.53
CA ASN A 88 -9.85 6.74 -6.85
C ASN A 88 -8.55 6.15 -6.27
N ARG A 89 -7.85 6.92 -5.44
CA ARG A 89 -6.52 6.57 -4.91
C ARG A 89 -6.51 6.19 -3.45
N VAL A 90 -7.62 6.42 -2.72
CA VAL A 90 -7.73 6.08 -1.31
C VAL A 90 -9.07 5.43 -1.01
N VAL A 91 -9.03 4.29 -0.36
CA VAL A 91 -10.20 3.71 0.32
C VAL A 91 -9.80 3.31 1.73
N ALA A 92 -10.67 3.59 2.69
CA ALA A 92 -10.46 3.25 4.09
C ALA A 92 -11.66 2.51 4.67
N ALA A 93 -11.43 1.81 5.78
CA ALA A 93 -12.46 1.16 6.56
C ALA A 93 -12.13 1.23 8.05
N ASP A 94 -13.17 1.34 8.87
CA ASP A 94 -13.07 1.24 10.33
C ASP A 94 -13.36 -0.19 10.76
N LEU A 95 -12.37 -0.82 11.40
CA LEU A 95 -12.41 -2.19 11.91
C LEU A 95 -12.31 -2.14 13.45
N GLY A 96 -13.39 -1.70 14.09
CA GLY A 96 -13.39 -1.43 15.53
C GLY A 96 -12.45 -0.29 15.90
N ALA A 97 -11.40 -0.60 16.65
CA ALA A 97 -10.42 0.40 17.09
C ALA A 97 -9.33 0.72 16.05
N ILE A 98 -9.35 0.03 14.91
CA ILE A 98 -8.33 0.17 13.87
C ILE A 98 -8.96 0.74 12.61
N ARG A 99 -8.39 1.81 12.06
CA ARG A 99 -8.68 2.29 10.70
C ARG A 99 -7.60 1.78 9.75
N VAL A 100 -8.02 1.12 8.68
CA VAL A 100 -7.13 0.65 7.62
C VAL A 100 -7.39 1.44 6.34
N ALA A 101 -6.34 1.90 5.67
CA ALA A 101 -6.43 2.57 4.38
C ALA A 101 -5.53 1.93 3.33
N SER A 102 -6.10 1.65 2.16
CA SER A 102 -5.38 1.33 0.93
C SER A 102 -5.12 2.62 0.17
N VAL A 103 -3.85 2.95 -0.06
CA VAL A 103 -3.42 4.24 -0.62
C VAL A 103 -2.55 4.03 -1.86
N TYR A 104 -2.82 4.79 -2.91
CA TYR A 104 -2.00 4.87 -4.11
C TYR A 104 -1.61 6.33 -4.39
N VAL A 105 -0.43 6.74 -3.93
CA VAL A 105 0.08 8.11 -4.14
C VAL A 105 0.37 8.32 -5.64
N PRO A 106 0.00 9.47 -6.24
CA PRO A 106 0.39 9.79 -7.61
C PRO A 106 1.89 9.63 -7.86
N ASN A 107 2.26 9.03 -8.97
CA ASN A 107 3.67 8.87 -9.34
C ASN A 107 4.40 10.24 -9.47
N GLY A 108 3.70 11.29 -9.90
CA GLY A 108 4.25 12.64 -10.06
C GLY A 108 4.96 12.90 -11.39
N GLY A 109 5.12 11.90 -12.24
CA GLY A 109 5.76 12.10 -13.55
C GLY A 109 4.98 13.00 -14.49
N LYS A 110 3.65 13.00 -14.38
CA LYS A 110 2.76 13.83 -15.20
C LYS A 110 2.44 15.18 -14.52
N ASP A 111 2.23 15.16 -13.21
CA ASP A 111 1.92 16.35 -12.40
C ASP A 111 2.57 16.20 -11.01
N TYR A 112 3.77 16.71 -10.88
CA TYR A 112 4.51 16.63 -9.62
C TYR A 112 3.90 17.49 -8.51
N PRO A 113 3.42 18.72 -8.76
CA PRO A 113 2.68 19.48 -7.76
C PRO A 113 1.43 18.77 -7.22
N ALA A 114 0.69 18.04 -8.07
CA ALA A 114 -0.45 17.26 -7.61
C ALA A 114 -0.04 16.13 -6.65
N LYS A 115 1.11 15.48 -6.87
CA LYS A 115 1.67 14.49 -5.95
C LYS A 115 1.96 15.11 -4.57
N LEU A 116 2.58 16.28 -4.53
CA LEU A 116 2.90 16.95 -3.27
C LEU A 116 1.61 17.32 -2.51
N ARG A 117 0.62 17.92 -3.18
CA ARG A 117 -0.68 18.24 -2.57
C ARG A 117 -1.38 16.99 -2.04
N PHE A 118 -1.30 15.88 -2.75
CA PHE A 118 -1.87 14.62 -2.29
C PHE A 118 -1.17 14.12 -1.01
N LEU A 119 0.15 14.14 -0.97
CA LEU A 119 0.93 13.77 0.22
C LEU A 119 0.63 14.70 1.40
N GLU A 120 0.55 16.02 1.20
CA GLU A 120 0.16 16.99 2.23
C GLU A 120 -1.22 16.67 2.82
N SER A 121 -2.19 16.36 1.96
CA SER A 121 -3.54 16.00 2.37
C SER A 121 -3.58 14.67 3.12
N LEU A 122 -2.77 13.69 2.70
CA LEU A 122 -2.64 12.42 3.38
C LEU A 122 -2.04 12.59 4.78
N VAL A 123 -1.02 13.43 4.94
CA VAL A 123 -0.43 13.78 6.25
C VAL A 123 -1.49 14.40 7.17
N GLN A 124 -2.24 15.38 6.66
CA GLN A 124 -3.29 16.04 7.44
C GLN A 124 -4.37 15.05 7.89
N TRP A 125 -4.87 14.23 6.97
CA TRP A 125 -5.90 13.22 7.27
C TRP A 125 -5.41 12.19 8.30
N ALA A 126 -4.18 11.71 8.17
CA ALA A 126 -3.61 10.74 9.09
C ALA A 126 -3.44 11.33 10.50
N ARG A 127 -2.98 12.59 10.60
CA ARG A 127 -2.88 13.32 11.87
C ARG A 127 -4.24 13.50 12.55
N GLU A 128 -5.27 13.89 11.79
CA GLU A 128 -6.63 14.03 12.30
C GLU A 128 -7.20 12.70 12.80
N THR A 129 -6.94 11.61 12.07
CA THR A 129 -7.34 10.25 12.48
C THR A 129 -6.67 9.83 13.78
N ALA A 130 -5.36 10.05 13.90
CA ALA A 130 -4.62 9.75 15.12
C ALA A 130 -5.08 10.59 16.32
N ALA A 131 -5.34 11.88 16.11
CA ALA A 131 -5.86 12.78 17.13
C ALA A 131 -7.27 12.35 17.61
N GLY A 132 -8.06 11.69 16.76
CA GLY A 132 -9.33 11.08 17.12
C GLY A 132 -9.22 9.81 17.97
N GLY A 133 -8.00 9.35 18.30
CA GLY A 133 -7.74 8.17 19.15
C GLY A 133 -7.85 6.83 18.44
N GLN A 134 -8.00 6.83 17.12
CA GLN A 134 -8.05 5.60 16.32
C GLN A 134 -6.65 5.09 15.98
N SER A 135 -6.41 3.80 16.15
CA SER A 135 -5.22 3.15 15.59
C SER A 135 -5.30 3.17 14.06
N LEU A 136 -4.22 3.57 13.41
CA LEU A 136 -4.18 3.76 11.96
C LEU A 136 -3.22 2.76 11.32
N VAL A 137 -3.64 2.18 10.19
CA VAL A 137 -2.79 1.43 9.28
C VAL A 137 -2.94 2.02 7.88
N ILE A 138 -1.86 2.53 7.32
CA ILE A 138 -1.79 3.01 5.93
C ILE A 138 -0.94 2.02 5.15
N CYS A 139 -1.53 1.45 4.11
CA CYS A 139 -0.86 0.48 3.25
C CYS A 139 -0.91 0.93 1.81
N GLY A 140 0.12 0.67 1.08
CA GLY A 140 0.08 0.82 -0.36
C GLY A 140 1.34 1.33 -0.99
N ASP A 141 1.19 1.66 -2.26
CA ASP A 141 2.21 2.29 -3.07
C ASP A 141 2.23 3.81 -2.81
N LEU A 142 3.20 4.23 -2.00
CA LEU A 142 3.37 5.64 -1.67
C LEU A 142 4.24 6.39 -2.70
N ASN A 143 4.78 5.68 -3.69
CA ASN A 143 5.61 6.26 -4.76
C ASN A 143 6.77 7.16 -4.26
N VAL A 144 7.25 6.92 -3.04
CA VAL A 144 8.37 7.62 -2.40
C VAL A 144 9.30 6.60 -1.77
N ALA A 145 10.57 6.62 -2.14
CA ALA A 145 11.63 5.91 -1.42
C ALA A 145 12.13 6.81 -0.29
N LEU A 146 11.82 6.46 0.95
CA LEU A 146 12.02 7.32 2.13
C LEU A 146 13.49 7.60 2.38
N GLU A 147 14.31 6.58 2.30
CA GLU A 147 15.74 6.66 2.54
C GLU A 147 16.53 6.39 1.25
N GLU A 148 17.80 6.76 1.23
CA GLU A 148 18.65 6.48 0.07
C GLU A 148 18.82 4.97 -0.18
N ARG A 149 18.86 4.17 0.88
CA ARG A 149 18.95 2.70 0.79
C ARG A 149 17.68 2.04 0.27
N ASP A 150 16.56 2.75 0.23
CA ASP A 150 15.31 2.27 -0.38
C ASP A 150 15.35 2.30 -1.91
N VAL A 151 16.45 2.76 -2.49
CA VAL A 151 16.74 2.67 -3.93
C VAL A 151 18.06 1.94 -4.12
N HIS A 152 18.04 0.89 -4.93
CA HIS A 152 19.27 0.17 -5.27
C HIS A 152 20.30 1.13 -5.89
N PRO A 153 21.60 1.08 -5.53
CA PRO A 153 22.63 2.03 -5.98
C PRO A 153 22.66 2.25 -7.51
N LYS A 154 22.39 1.22 -8.30
CA LYS A 154 22.37 1.30 -9.78
C LYS A 154 21.18 2.06 -10.36
N GLU A 155 20.15 2.30 -9.57
CA GLU A 155 18.92 3.02 -9.98
C GLU A 155 18.88 4.46 -9.45
N ARG A 156 19.83 4.87 -8.62
CA ARG A 156 19.90 6.22 -8.05
C ARG A 156 20.28 7.25 -9.10
N LYS A 157 19.49 8.32 -9.19
CA LYS A 157 19.74 9.46 -10.08
C LYS A 157 19.47 10.77 -9.33
N PRO A 158 20.22 11.84 -9.60
CA PRO A 158 19.92 13.15 -9.01
C PRO A 158 18.51 13.64 -9.35
N ASN A 159 17.85 14.27 -8.39
CA ASN A 159 16.52 14.90 -8.55
C ASN A 159 15.41 13.98 -9.12
N GLN A 160 15.54 12.68 -8.93
CA GLN A 160 14.56 11.71 -9.41
C GLN A 160 13.28 11.79 -8.59
N ILE A 161 12.13 11.86 -9.27
CA ILE A 161 10.82 11.77 -8.62
C ILE A 161 10.74 10.44 -7.86
N GLY A 162 10.17 10.49 -6.65
CA GLY A 162 10.18 9.38 -5.70
C GLY A 162 11.35 9.42 -4.71
N THR A 163 12.32 10.35 -4.91
CA THR A 163 13.48 10.48 -4.01
C THR A 163 13.80 11.93 -3.64
N ARG A 164 12.99 12.89 -4.10
CA ARG A 164 13.24 14.30 -3.87
C ARG A 164 13.08 14.66 -2.39
N PRO A 165 13.84 15.65 -1.88
CA PRO A 165 13.78 16.04 -0.47
C PRO A 165 12.39 16.39 0.04
N GLU A 166 11.59 17.10 -0.77
CA GLU A 166 10.23 17.52 -0.41
C GLU A 166 9.26 16.32 -0.29
N GLU A 167 9.38 15.31 -1.14
CA GLU A 167 8.57 14.08 -1.05
C GLU A 167 8.93 13.29 0.22
N ARG A 168 10.21 13.15 0.49
CA ARG A 168 10.74 12.49 1.69
C ARG A 168 10.36 13.24 2.96
N ALA A 169 10.38 14.56 2.93
CA ALA A 169 9.95 15.39 4.06
C ALA A 169 8.47 15.16 4.38
N LEU A 170 7.60 15.09 3.37
CA LEU A 170 6.18 14.80 3.56
C LEU A 170 5.94 13.39 4.09
N LEU A 171 6.64 12.37 3.57
CA LEU A 171 6.51 11.01 4.09
C LEU A 171 7.05 10.87 5.52
N ASN A 172 8.16 11.55 5.86
CA ASN A 172 8.62 11.65 7.24
C ASN A 172 7.61 12.38 8.14
N GLY A 173 6.98 13.45 7.62
CA GLY A 173 5.89 14.15 8.31
C GLY A 173 4.70 13.23 8.58
N LEU A 174 4.30 12.42 7.61
CA LEU A 174 3.25 11.41 7.80
C LEU A 174 3.59 10.46 8.96
N ILE A 175 4.81 9.96 8.99
CA ILE A 175 5.28 9.04 10.04
C ILE A 175 5.29 9.73 11.42
N ALA A 176 5.87 10.91 11.51
CA ALA A 176 6.05 11.63 12.76
C ALA A 176 4.72 12.19 13.31
N ASP A 177 3.94 12.88 12.46
CA ASP A 177 2.75 13.63 12.88
C ASP A 177 1.55 12.71 13.19
N ALA A 178 1.44 11.58 12.49
CA ALA A 178 0.40 10.59 12.76
C ALA A 178 0.83 9.52 13.77
N GLY A 179 2.08 9.53 14.24
CA GLY A 179 2.60 8.54 15.19
C GLY A 179 2.57 7.12 14.64
N VAL A 180 2.77 6.98 13.32
CA VAL A 180 2.85 5.67 12.68
C VAL A 180 4.30 5.24 12.50
N VAL A 181 4.52 3.94 12.38
CA VAL A 181 5.83 3.30 12.25
C VAL A 181 5.87 2.54 10.93
N ASP A 182 6.95 2.66 10.20
CA ASP A 182 7.26 1.80 9.05
C ASP A 182 7.57 0.38 9.56
N VAL A 183 6.59 -0.51 9.42
CA VAL A 183 6.66 -1.87 9.99
C VAL A 183 7.79 -2.68 9.35
N GLY A 184 7.98 -2.56 8.05
CA GLY A 184 9.04 -3.28 7.33
C GLY A 184 10.43 -2.88 7.81
N ARG A 185 10.68 -1.58 7.91
CA ARG A 185 11.98 -1.06 8.36
C ARG A 185 12.22 -1.31 9.85
N ARG A 186 11.16 -1.27 10.67
CA ARG A 186 11.26 -1.58 12.10
C ARG A 186 11.68 -3.04 12.36
N LEU A 187 11.15 -3.99 11.59
CA LEU A 187 11.44 -5.42 11.76
C LEU A 187 12.79 -5.83 11.16
N ASP A 188 13.26 -5.12 10.16
CA ASP A 188 14.53 -5.42 9.49
C ASP A 188 15.31 -4.13 9.22
N PRO A 189 15.82 -3.47 10.30
CA PRO A 189 16.37 -2.12 10.24
C PRO A 189 17.65 -2.00 9.41
N ASP A 190 18.43 -3.07 9.32
CA ASP A 190 19.73 -3.06 8.63
C ASP A 190 19.68 -3.58 7.20
N ASN A 191 18.52 -4.07 6.75
CA ASN A 191 18.36 -4.63 5.42
C ASN A 191 18.25 -3.52 4.35
N ASN A 192 19.19 -3.51 3.43
CA ASN A 192 19.25 -2.56 2.32
C ASN A 192 18.61 -3.12 1.03
N GLU A 193 17.91 -4.26 1.11
CA GLU A 193 17.34 -4.96 -0.04
C GLU A 193 15.82 -5.20 0.11
N LEU A 194 15.13 -4.42 0.94
CA LEU A 194 13.68 -4.47 1.16
C LEU A 194 12.87 -3.91 -0.03
N PHE A 195 13.33 -4.16 -1.25
CA PHE A 195 12.67 -3.62 -2.44
C PHE A 195 11.31 -4.27 -2.67
N THR A 196 10.38 -3.47 -3.21
CA THR A 196 9.00 -3.86 -3.49
C THR A 196 8.60 -3.65 -4.94
N TRP A 197 9.33 -2.78 -5.66
CA TRP A 197 9.11 -2.45 -7.07
C TRP A 197 10.39 -2.57 -7.89
N TRP A 198 10.25 -3.05 -9.12
CA TRP A 198 11.32 -3.19 -10.10
C TRP A 198 10.86 -2.77 -11.48
N ALA A 199 11.64 -1.93 -12.14
CA ALA A 199 11.32 -1.59 -13.51
C ALA A 199 11.26 -2.86 -14.41
N PRO A 200 10.28 -2.96 -15.33
CA PRO A 200 9.95 -4.20 -16.04
C PRO A 200 10.91 -4.55 -17.19
N TRP A 201 12.16 -4.15 -17.10
CA TRP A 201 13.19 -4.42 -18.12
C TRP A 201 14.48 -4.96 -17.50
N ARG A 202 15.35 -5.53 -18.33
CA ARG A 202 16.71 -5.99 -17.95
C ARG A 202 16.73 -6.99 -16.78
N ASN A 203 15.65 -7.71 -16.54
CA ASN A 203 15.52 -8.65 -15.44
C ASN A 203 15.87 -8.04 -14.07
N LEU A 204 15.49 -6.78 -13.85
CA LEU A 204 15.85 -6.05 -12.63
C LEU A 204 15.26 -6.70 -11.38
N ARG A 205 14.04 -7.26 -11.47
CA ARG A 205 13.40 -7.97 -10.37
C ARG A 205 14.19 -9.22 -9.96
N GLN A 206 14.61 -10.05 -10.90
CA GLN A 206 15.41 -11.26 -10.64
C GLN A 206 16.77 -10.93 -10.04
N ARG A 207 17.34 -9.77 -10.41
CA ARG A 207 18.60 -9.25 -9.92
C ARG A 207 18.47 -8.45 -8.63
N ASN A 208 17.26 -8.30 -8.10
CA ASN A 208 16.91 -7.45 -6.96
C ASN A 208 17.45 -6.01 -7.06
N ILE A 209 17.36 -5.42 -8.26
CA ILE A 209 17.75 -4.02 -8.51
C ILE A 209 16.48 -3.19 -8.57
N GLY A 210 15.99 -2.74 -7.42
CA GLY A 210 14.66 -2.18 -7.26
C GLY A 210 14.57 -1.00 -6.31
N TRP A 211 13.33 -0.66 -5.97
CA TRP A 211 12.95 0.41 -5.06
C TRP A 211 12.00 -0.13 -4.00
N ARG A 212 12.05 0.43 -2.82
CA ARG A 212 11.04 0.22 -1.78
C ARG A 212 10.11 1.44 -1.78
N ILE A 213 8.92 1.26 -2.31
CA ILE A 213 7.89 2.32 -2.42
C ILE A 213 6.51 1.86 -1.94
N ASP A 214 6.36 0.56 -1.65
CA ASP A 214 5.17 0.00 -1.02
C ASP A 214 5.43 -0.17 0.49
N TYR A 215 4.50 0.31 1.30
CA TYR A 215 4.65 0.38 2.75
C TYR A 215 3.45 -0.21 3.48
N VAL A 216 3.70 -0.65 4.71
CA VAL A 216 2.72 -0.81 5.77
C VAL A 216 3.16 0.07 6.92
N LEU A 217 2.47 1.19 7.10
CA LEU A 217 2.67 2.14 8.19
C LEU A 217 1.58 1.87 9.22
N ALA A 218 1.94 1.60 10.47
CA ALA A 218 0.99 1.28 11.53
C ALA A 218 1.23 2.14 12.78
N SER A 219 0.17 2.54 13.47
CA SER A 219 0.28 3.22 14.77
C SER A 219 1.19 2.44 15.72
N ALA A 220 1.99 3.14 16.53
CA ALA A 220 3.06 2.54 17.32
C ALA A 220 2.61 1.32 18.16
N PRO A 221 1.46 1.33 18.87
CA PRO A 221 1.02 0.16 19.64
C PRO A 221 0.72 -1.06 18.76
N LEU A 222 0.24 -0.85 17.54
CA LEU A 222 0.01 -1.95 16.59
C LEU A 222 1.32 -2.42 15.96
N ALA A 223 2.22 -1.49 15.60
CA ALA A 223 3.53 -1.83 15.07
C ALA A 223 4.38 -2.66 16.05
N GLU A 224 4.24 -2.45 17.35
CA GLU A 224 4.90 -3.27 18.39
C GLU A 224 4.46 -4.75 18.35
N ARG A 225 3.26 -5.00 17.87
CA ARG A 225 2.69 -6.35 17.71
C ARG A 225 3.05 -7.00 16.36
N ALA A 226 3.75 -6.30 15.48
CA ALA A 226 4.17 -6.87 14.20
C ALA A 226 5.22 -7.97 14.41
N LEU A 227 4.97 -9.12 13.80
CA LEU A 227 5.81 -10.32 13.89
C LEU A 227 6.67 -10.51 12.64
N THR A 228 6.10 -10.26 11.47
CA THR A 228 6.79 -10.41 10.18
C THR A 228 6.36 -9.32 9.20
N ALA A 229 7.29 -8.92 8.33
CA ALA A 229 7.01 -8.08 7.16
C ALA A 229 7.87 -8.58 5.99
N GLN A 230 7.26 -9.03 4.92
CA GLN A 230 7.96 -9.68 3.82
C GLN A 230 7.46 -9.18 2.46
N SER A 231 8.37 -8.77 1.60
CA SER A 231 8.11 -8.59 0.18
C SER A 231 8.18 -9.95 -0.52
N ARG A 232 7.09 -10.37 -1.16
CA ARG A 232 7.01 -11.63 -1.92
C ARG A 232 7.58 -11.41 -3.33
N ARG A 233 8.87 -11.09 -3.43
CA ARG A 233 9.55 -10.74 -4.69
C ARG A 233 9.30 -11.74 -5.82
N GLU A 234 9.26 -13.03 -5.51
CA GLU A 234 9.11 -14.07 -6.53
C GLU A 234 7.65 -14.31 -6.95
N PHE A 235 6.69 -13.63 -6.29
CA PHE A 235 5.26 -13.83 -6.57
C PHE A 235 4.75 -12.89 -7.66
N GLY A 236 4.02 -13.47 -8.62
CA GLY A 236 3.22 -12.73 -9.60
C GLY A 236 4.03 -12.03 -10.71
N THR A 237 3.29 -11.36 -11.59
CA THR A 237 3.81 -10.68 -12.79
C THR A 237 3.62 -9.16 -12.77
N SER A 238 3.11 -8.59 -11.68
CA SER A 238 3.15 -7.15 -11.46
C SER A 238 4.60 -6.70 -11.34
N ASP A 239 4.91 -5.48 -11.71
CA ASP A 239 6.21 -4.85 -11.44
C ASP A 239 6.42 -4.53 -9.94
N HIS A 240 5.35 -4.63 -9.14
CA HIS A 240 5.42 -4.65 -7.67
C HIS A 240 5.23 -6.05 -7.11
N ALA A 241 5.84 -6.32 -5.96
CA ALA A 241 5.59 -7.53 -5.17
C ALA A 241 4.52 -7.27 -4.10
N PRO A 242 3.72 -8.28 -3.72
CA PRO A 242 2.93 -8.20 -2.51
C PRO A 242 3.82 -8.02 -1.27
N VAL A 243 3.43 -7.13 -0.38
CA VAL A 243 4.02 -7.01 0.96
C VAL A 243 3.05 -7.63 1.96
N VAL A 244 3.51 -8.64 2.68
CA VAL A 244 2.72 -9.40 3.66
C VAL A 244 3.23 -9.08 5.06
N VAL A 245 2.33 -8.61 5.93
CA VAL A 245 2.64 -8.29 7.33
C VAL A 245 1.74 -9.08 8.25
N THR A 246 2.33 -9.66 9.29
CA THR A 246 1.59 -10.39 10.33
C THR A 246 1.75 -9.67 11.67
N PHE A 247 0.64 -9.46 12.35
CA PHE A 247 0.57 -8.93 13.72
C PHE A 247 0.04 -10.00 14.67
N SER A 248 0.52 -9.99 15.91
CA SER A 248 0.00 -10.83 17.02
C SER A 248 -1.41 -10.44 17.44
#